data_a3db4ef79a451b1480c95e609e3d689f
#
_entry.id   a3db4ef79a451b1480c95e609e3d689f
#
_cell.length_a   1.000
_cell.length_b   1.000
_cell.length_c   1.000
_cell.angle_alpha   90.00
_cell.angle_beta   90.00
_cell.angle_gamma   90.00
#
_symmetry.space_group_name_H-M   'P 1'
#
loop_
_entity.id
_entity.type
_entity.pdbx_description
1 polymer ?
#
loop_
_entity_poly.entity_id
_entity_poly.type
_entity_poly.pdbx_seq_one_letter_code
_entity_poly.pdbx_strand_id
1 'polypeptide(L)'
;MKTYEERLQAANQLLAPCAVPHDGGLGRETPETEDESRFPLQRDRDRIIHSQAFRRLQGKTQVFVLGEESDHVRTRLTHTMEVAQIGRDMARRLSLNEDLAESIALAHDLGHPPFGHRGEAALDEWMRRHGSHFEHNEQSLRIVT
;
A
#
# COMPACT_ATOMS: atom_id res chain seq x y z
N MET A 1 32.36 2.22 5.78
CA MET A 1 30.90 2.31 5.53
C MET A 1 30.60 1.24 4.50
N LYS A 2 29.55 0.41 4.69
CA LYS A 2 29.19 -0.64 3.71
C LYS A 2 28.67 0.00 2.42
N THR A 3 29.06 -0.55 1.27
CA THR A 3 28.49 -0.15 -0.03
C THR A 3 27.01 -0.50 -0.15
N TYR A 4 26.33 -0.02 -1.17
CA TYR A 4 24.93 -0.39 -1.45
C TYR A 4 24.79 -1.90 -1.66
N GLU A 5 25.67 -2.49 -2.48
CA GLU A 5 25.69 -3.93 -2.78
C GLU A 5 25.93 -4.78 -1.52
N GLU A 6 26.87 -4.38 -0.67
CA GLU A 6 27.13 -5.10 0.59
C GLU A 6 25.91 -5.06 1.52
N ARG A 7 25.17 -3.96 1.55
CA ARG A 7 23.94 -3.83 2.34
C ARG A 7 22.81 -4.67 1.75
N LEU A 8 22.63 -4.64 0.43
CA LEU A 8 21.63 -5.41 -0.29
C LEU A 8 21.84 -6.92 -0.12
N GLN A 9 23.08 -7.37 -0.32
CA GLN A 9 23.44 -8.77 -0.13
C GLN A 9 23.17 -9.23 1.31
N ALA A 10 23.57 -8.45 2.30
CA ALA A 10 23.35 -8.78 3.70
C ALA A 10 21.87 -8.82 4.07
N ALA A 11 21.05 -7.91 3.51
CA ALA A 11 19.61 -7.90 3.72
C ALA A 11 18.91 -9.11 3.08
N ASN A 12 19.27 -9.43 1.84
CA ASN A 12 18.71 -10.58 1.13
C ASN A 12 19.06 -11.93 1.74
N GLN A 13 20.24 -12.05 2.38
CA GLN A 13 20.63 -13.28 3.10
C GLN A 13 19.74 -13.62 4.31
N LEU A 14 19.02 -12.65 4.84
CA LEU A 14 18.09 -12.85 5.97
C LEU A 14 16.69 -13.30 5.53
N LEU A 15 16.42 -13.25 4.24
CA LEU A 15 15.12 -13.59 3.70
C LEU A 15 14.96 -15.11 3.50
N ALA A 16 13.71 -15.58 3.65
CA ALA A 16 13.35 -16.95 3.28
C ALA A 16 13.51 -17.16 1.76
N PRO A 17 13.80 -18.39 1.29
CA PRO A 17 14.03 -18.66 -0.14
C PRO A 17 12.86 -18.31 -1.06
N CYS A 18 11.65 -18.23 -0.54
CA CYS A 18 10.44 -17.84 -1.28
C CYS A 18 10.14 -16.34 -1.22
N ALA A 19 10.91 -15.57 -0.47
CA ALA A 19 10.67 -14.14 -0.30
C ALA A 19 11.11 -13.34 -1.53
N VAL A 20 10.40 -12.26 -1.82
CA VAL A 20 10.83 -11.28 -2.82
C VAL A 20 12.05 -10.52 -2.29
N PRO A 21 13.17 -10.47 -3.03
CA PRO A 21 14.38 -9.80 -2.58
C PRO A 21 14.17 -8.27 -2.49
N HIS A 22 15.07 -7.60 -1.76
CA HIS A 22 14.96 -6.15 -1.51
C HIS A 22 15.16 -5.27 -2.75
N ASP A 23 15.76 -5.80 -3.81
CA ASP A 23 15.89 -5.15 -5.13
C ASP A 23 14.63 -5.29 -6.00
N GLY A 24 13.60 -5.98 -5.52
CA GLY A 24 12.29 -6.06 -6.15
C GLY A 24 12.10 -7.19 -7.18
N GLY A 25 13.11 -8.02 -7.42
CA GLY A 25 13.04 -9.29 -8.20
C GLY A 25 12.62 -9.18 -9.67
N LEU A 26 11.44 -8.67 -9.98
CA LEU A 26 10.91 -8.55 -11.36
C LEU A 26 11.32 -7.25 -12.07
N GLY A 27 11.94 -6.33 -11.34
CA GLY A 27 12.26 -4.99 -11.87
C GLY A 27 11.07 -4.04 -11.87
N ARG A 28 11.21 -2.93 -12.60
CA ARG A 28 10.24 -1.85 -12.72
C ARG A 28 9.74 -1.73 -14.16
N GLU A 29 8.48 -1.40 -14.34
CA GLU A 29 7.91 -1.09 -15.66
C GLU A 29 8.61 0.12 -16.30
N THR A 30 8.84 1.16 -15.50
CA THR A 30 9.62 2.34 -15.91
C THR A 30 10.97 2.32 -15.22
N PRO A 31 12.10 2.30 -15.99
CA PRO A 31 13.43 2.36 -15.42
C PRO A 31 13.65 3.64 -14.60
N GLU A 32 14.27 3.51 -13.45
CA GLU A 32 14.60 4.64 -12.56
C GLU A 32 16.08 4.67 -12.22
N THR A 33 16.58 5.85 -11.88
CA THR A 33 17.92 6.00 -11.35
C THR A 33 18.03 5.32 -9.99
N GLU A 34 19.13 4.63 -9.76
CA GLU A 34 19.42 3.99 -8.49
C GLU A 34 19.53 5.04 -7.37
N ASP A 35 19.06 4.65 -6.19
CA ASP A 35 19.20 5.43 -4.96
C ASP A 35 20.11 4.64 -4.02
N GLU A 36 21.34 5.11 -3.85
CA GLU A 36 22.31 4.43 -2.99
C GLU A 36 21.92 4.38 -1.51
N SER A 37 20.96 5.18 -1.09
CA SER A 37 20.51 5.28 0.30
C SER A 37 19.41 4.29 0.68
N ARG A 38 18.51 3.97 -0.27
CA ARG A 38 17.29 3.19 -0.05
C ARG A 38 17.14 2.08 -1.07
N PHE A 39 16.61 0.93 -0.63
CA PHE A 39 16.20 -0.13 -1.55
C PHE A 39 14.93 0.26 -2.34
N PRO A 40 14.71 -0.32 -3.53
CA PRO A 40 13.57 0.02 -4.38
C PRO A 40 12.22 0.00 -3.67
N LEU A 41 11.92 -1.04 -2.89
CA LEU A 41 10.65 -1.17 -2.18
C LEU A 41 10.47 -0.16 -1.04
N GLN A 42 11.57 0.31 -0.43
CA GLN A 42 11.53 1.42 0.54
C GLN A 42 11.15 2.74 -0.14
N ARG A 43 11.65 2.98 -1.35
CA ARG A 43 11.25 4.14 -2.15
C ARG A 43 9.77 4.10 -2.51
N ASP A 44 9.25 2.94 -2.86
CA ASP A 44 7.83 2.77 -3.19
C ASP A 44 6.94 3.02 -1.98
N ARG A 45 7.28 2.47 -0.82
CA ARG A 45 6.62 2.78 0.44
C ARG A 45 6.58 4.28 0.72
N ASP A 46 7.72 4.95 0.61
CA ASP A 46 7.82 6.39 0.86
C ASP A 46 6.94 7.18 -0.12
N ARG A 47 6.89 6.81 -1.41
CA ARG A 47 6.01 7.41 -2.41
C ARG A 47 4.54 7.26 -2.06
N ILE A 48 4.14 6.06 -1.61
CA ILE A 48 2.76 5.81 -1.17
C ILE A 48 2.39 6.75 -0.03
N ILE A 49 3.19 6.79 1.03
CA ILE A 49 2.94 7.62 2.22
C ILE A 49 2.86 9.11 1.86
N HIS A 50 3.69 9.59 0.94
CA HIS A 50 3.71 10.99 0.51
C HIS A 50 2.68 11.32 -0.57
N SER A 51 1.94 10.33 -1.10
CA SER A 51 0.94 10.54 -2.13
C SER A 51 -0.29 11.31 -1.61
N GLN A 52 -0.95 12.03 -2.52
CA GLN A 52 -2.24 12.67 -2.18
C GLN A 52 -3.34 11.63 -1.90
N ALA A 53 -3.28 10.47 -2.56
CA ALA A 53 -4.25 9.40 -2.37
C ALA A 53 -4.20 8.88 -0.93
N PHE A 54 -3.00 8.68 -0.37
CA PHE A 54 -2.81 8.25 1.01
C PHE A 54 -3.36 9.28 2.02
N ARG A 55 -3.08 10.58 1.81
CA ARG A 55 -3.61 11.64 2.66
C ARG A 55 -5.13 11.72 2.67
N ARG A 56 -5.78 11.40 1.54
CA ARG A 56 -7.25 11.38 1.42
C ARG A 56 -7.90 10.28 2.26
N LEU A 57 -7.17 9.23 2.67
CA LEU A 57 -7.68 8.18 3.55
C LEU A 57 -8.11 8.72 4.92
N GLN A 58 -7.52 9.83 5.39
CA GLN A 58 -7.92 10.48 6.63
C GLN A 58 -9.36 10.99 6.60
N GLY A 59 -9.82 11.49 5.46
CA GLY A 59 -11.18 12.00 5.26
C GLY A 59 -12.22 10.92 4.92
N LYS A 60 -11.83 9.64 4.89
CA LYS A 60 -12.71 8.52 4.54
C LYS A 60 -12.94 7.65 5.78
N THR A 61 -14.20 7.49 6.17
CA THR A 61 -14.60 6.62 7.29
C THR A 61 -14.49 5.16 6.89
N GLN A 62 -13.93 4.31 7.75
CA GLN A 62 -13.83 2.87 7.51
C GLN A 62 -15.17 2.18 7.70
N VAL A 63 -15.88 2.50 8.78
CA VAL A 63 -17.20 1.97 9.11
C VAL A 63 -18.09 3.11 9.59
N PHE A 64 -19.28 3.25 9.02
CA PHE A 64 -20.30 4.16 9.56
C PHE A 64 -20.98 3.46 10.73
N VAL A 65 -20.65 3.84 11.95
CA VAL A 65 -21.34 3.36 13.15
C VAL A 65 -22.60 4.20 13.31
N LEU A 66 -23.76 3.55 13.22
CA LEU A 66 -25.06 4.14 13.56
C LEU A 66 -25.20 4.09 15.10
N GLY A 67 -24.79 5.17 15.79
CA GLY A 67 -24.94 5.30 17.24
C GLY A 67 -24.30 6.56 17.77
N GLU A 68 -24.99 7.22 18.72
CA GLU A 68 -24.64 8.54 19.25
C GLU A 68 -23.37 8.58 20.15
N GLU A 69 -22.69 7.46 20.39
CA GLU A 69 -21.62 7.38 21.41
C GLU A 69 -20.23 7.07 20.86
N SER A 70 -19.97 7.13 19.56
CA SER A 70 -18.64 6.80 19.08
C SER A 70 -17.79 8.06 18.86
N ASP A 71 -17.11 8.47 19.92
CA ASP A 71 -16.05 9.49 19.91
C ASP A 71 -14.82 9.03 19.07
N HIS A 72 -14.82 7.78 18.59
CA HIS A 72 -13.74 7.18 17.83
C HIS A 72 -14.19 6.74 16.42
N VAL A 73 -14.35 7.70 15.53
CA VAL A 73 -14.55 7.39 14.12
C VAL A 73 -13.23 6.84 13.56
N ARG A 74 -13.20 5.51 13.30
CA ARG A 74 -12.05 4.87 12.65
C ARG A 74 -11.98 5.30 11.19
N THR A 75 -10.94 6.04 10.83
CA THR A 75 -10.67 6.43 9.44
C THR A 75 -10.00 5.30 8.68
N ARG A 76 -10.08 5.32 7.33
CA ARG A 76 -9.32 4.38 6.51
C ARG A 76 -7.82 4.52 6.71
N LEU A 77 -7.33 5.72 7.03
CA LEU A 77 -5.92 5.94 7.33
C LEU A 77 -5.47 5.16 8.57
N THR A 78 -6.20 5.27 9.69
CA THR A 78 -5.86 4.53 10.91
C THR A 78 -5.91 3.03 10.70
N HIS A 79 -6.93 2.53 9.99
CA HIS A 79 -7.02 1.12 9.59
C HIS A 79 -5.81 0.69 8.75
N THR A 80 -5.48 1.43 7.72
CA THR A 80 -4.34 1.13 6.83
C THR A 80 -3.02 1.06 7.59
N MET A 81 -2.80 1.98 8.56
CA MET A 81 -1.61 1.96 9.41
C MET A 81 -1.55 0.72 10.32
N GLU A 82 -2.68 0.31 10.90
CA GLU A 82 -2.76 -0.91 11.72
C GLU A 82 -2.48 -2.17 10.89
N VAL A 83 -3.07 -2.27 9.69
CA VAL A 83 -2.82 -3.37 8.75
C VAL A 83 -1.35 -3.42 8.35
N ALA A 84 -0.74 -2.28 8.06
CA ALA A 84 0.67 -2.19 7.70
C ALA A 84 1.58 -2.67 8.84
N GLN A 85 1.30 -2.26 10.08
CA GLN A 85 2.07 -2.72 11.25
C GLN A 85 1.98 -4.25 11.42
N ILE A 86 0.77 -4.80 11.37
CA ILE A 86 0.56 -6.24 11.50
C ILE A 86 1.24 -7.00 10.35
N GLY A 87 1.10 -6.50 9.12
CA GLY A 87 1.71 -7.09 7.93
C GLY A 87 3.24 -7.16 8.03
N ARG A 88 3.87 -6.09 8.51
CA ARG A 88 5.32 -6.07 8.77
C ARG A 88 5.74 -7.08 9.83
N ASP A 89 5.01 -7.16 10.95
CA ASP A 89 5.34 -8.10 12.02
C ASP A 89 5.21 -9.56 11.56
N MET A 90 4.21 -9.85 10.72
CA MET A 90 4.08 -11.16 10.09
C MET A 90 5.22 -11.45 9.12
N ALA A 91 5.55 -10.50 8.23
CA ALA A 91 6.65 -10.63 7.28
C ALA A 91 7.98 -10.90 8.00
N ARG A 92 8.27 -10.15 9.07
CA ARG A 92 9.47 -10.33 9.89
C ARG A 92 9.55 -11.74 10.49
N ARG A 93 8.45 -12.24 11.07
CA ARG A 93 8.42 -13.59 11.67
C ARG A 93 8.61 -14.72 10.66
N LEU A 94 8.18 -14.48 9.41
CA LEU A 94 8.29 -15.43 8.31
C LEU A 94 9.57 -15.24 7.48
N SER A 95 10.45 -14.32 7.86
CA SER A 95 11.64 -13.91 7.08
C SER A 95 11.28 -13.48 5.65
N LEU A 96 10.12 -12.83 5.47
CA LEU A 96 9.70 -12.21 4.22
C LEU A 96 10.15 -10.76 4.15
N ASN A 97 10.01 -10.14 2.98
CA ASN A 97 10.36 -8.74 2.78
C ASN A 97 9.36 -7.81 3.48
N GLU A 98 9.79 -7.19 4.57
CA GLU A 98 8.97 -6.29 5.38
C GLU A 98 8.55 -5.03 4.61
N ASP A 99 9.45 -4.46 3.79
CA ASP A 99 9.16 -3.25 3.02
C ASP A 99 8.09 -3.50 1.97
N LEU A 100 8.09 -4.69 1.33
CA LEU A 100 7.05 -5.10 0.39
C LEU A 100 5.71 -5.28 1.10
N ALA A 101 5.69 -6.02 2.20
CA ALA A 101 4.46 -6.26 2.97
C ALA A 101 3.83 -4.95 3.46
N GLU A 102 4.65 -4.02 3.95
CA GLU A 102 4.21 -2.68 4.36
C GLU A 102 3.67 -1.89 3.18
N SER A 103 4.38 -1.86 2.04
CA SER A 103 3.96 -1.14 0.83
C SER A 103 2.60 -1.62 0.32
N ILE A 104 2.39 -2.94 0.25
CA ILE A 104 1.10 -3.53 -0.16
C ILE A 104 0.00 -3.13 0.82
N ALA A 105 0.28 -3.24 2.13
CA ALA A 105 -0.69 -2.87 3.16
C ALA A 105 -1.05 -1.38 3.13
N LEU A 106 -0.09 -0.49 2.87
CA LEU A 106 -0.35 0.95 2.73
C LEU A 106 -1.12 1.30 1.45
N ALA A 107 -0.97 0.50 0.39
CA ALA A 107 -1.59 0.75 -0.90
C ALA A 107 -3.01 0.19 -1.04
N HIS A 108 -3.41 -0.81 -0.23
CA HIS A 108 -4.62 -1.59 -0.48
C HIS A 108 -5.91 -0.77 -0.57
N ASP A 109 -6.02 0.30 0.22
CA ASP A 109 -7.23 1.13 0.34
C ASP A 109 -7.18 2.45 -0.47
N LEU A 110 -6.10 2.73 -1.21
CA LEU A 110 -5.90 4.00 -1.92
C LEU A 110 -7.03 4.33 -2.91
N GLY A 111 -7.52 3.31 -3.60
CA GLY A 111 -8.53 3.43 -4.64
C GLY A 111 -9.97 3.53 -4.14
N HIS A 112 -10.23 3.37 -2.84
CA HIS A 112 -11.59 3.46 -2.33
C HIS A 112 -12.22 4.85 -2.56
N PRO A 113 -13.46 4.90 -3.11
CA PRO A 113 -14.21 6.15 -3.24
C PRO A 113 -14.77 6.60 -1.88
N PRO A 114 -15.28 7.84 -1.77
CA PRO A 114 -16.07 8.27 -0.62
C PRO A 114 -17.34 7.42 -0.47
N PHE A 115 -17.87 7.33 0.75
CA PHE A 115 -19.09 6.60 1.12
C PHE A 115 -19.00 5.06 1.01
N GLY A 116 -17.77 4.50 1.02
CA GLY A 116 -17.52 3.05 1.06
C GLY A 116 -18.13 2.31 -0.12
N HIS A 117 -18.61 1.08 0.11
CA HIS A 117 -19.18 0.24 -0.95
C HIS A 117 -20.43 0.82 -1.63
N ARG A 118 -21.22 1.68 -0.94
CA ARG A 118 -22.35 2.34 -1.58
C ARG A 118 -21.89 3.39 -2.59
N GLY A 119 -20.85 4.14 -2.27
CA GLY A 119 -20.22 5.07 -3.20
C GLY A 119 -19.60 4.37 -4.39
N GLU A 120 -18.96 3.23 -4.14
CA GLU A 120 -18.39 2.37 -5.18
C GLU A 120 -19.47 1.86 -6.14
N ALA A 121 -20.57 1.28 -5.60
CA ALA A 121 -21.66 0.78 -6.41
C ALA A 121 -22.30 1.88 -7.28
N ALA A 122 -22.52 3.07 -6.70
CA ALA A 122 -23.08 4.20 -7.45
C ALA A 122 -22.15 4.70 -8.55
N LEU A 123 -20.83 4.72 -8.29
CA LEU A 123 -19.83 5.11 -9.26
C LEU A 123 -19.70 4.08 -10.39
N ASP A 124 -19.69 2.78 -10.05
CA ASP A 124 -19.68 1.70 -11.04
C ASP A 124 -20.94 1.71 -11.92
N GLU A 125 -22.12 1.88 -11.33
CA GLU A 125 -23.37 2.01 -12.09
C GLU A 125 -23.32 3.18 -13.09
N TRP A 126 -22.81 4.32 -12.65
CA TRP A 126 -22.66 5.49 -13.52
C TRP A 126 -21.66 5.23 -14.65
N MET A 127 -20.50 4.64 -14.34
CA MET A 127 -19.47 4.36 -15.33
C MET A 127 -19.92 3.30 -16.35
N ARG A 128 -20.70 2.30 -15.96
CA ARG A 128 -21.26 1.29 -16.87
C ARG A 128 -22.17 1.91 -17.93
N ARG A 129 -22.90 2.96 -17.61
CA ARG A 129 -23.72 3.72 -18.58
C ARG A 129 -22.87 4.43 -19.64
N HIS A 130 -21.57 4.61 -19.38
CA HIS A 130 -20.61 5.24 -20.28
C HIS A 130 -19.61 4.23 -20.88
N GLY A 131 -19.89 2.92 -20.80
CA GLY A 131 -19.07 1.88 -21.39
C GLY A 131 -17.78 1.55 -20.61
N SER A 132 -17.71 1.90 -19.33
CA SER A 132 -16.59 1.63 -18.43
C SER A 132 -17.08 0.98 -17.14
N HIS A 133 -16.18 0.72 -16.18
CA HIS A 133 -16.52 0.20 -14.86
C HIS A 133 -15.60 0.83 -13.80
N PHE A 134 -15.98 0.70 -12.53
CA PHE A 134 -15.17 1.09 -11.39
C PHE A 134 -15.08 -0.04 -10.37
N GLU A 135 -13.84 -0.33 -9.98
CA GLU A 135 -13.51 -1.28 -8.92
C GLU A 135 -12.32 -0.71 -8.11
N HIS A 136 -12.46 -0.67 -6.79
CA HIS A 136 -11.50 0.03 -5.92
C HIS A 136 -10.10 -0.61 -5.90
N ASN A 137 -9.97 -1.93 -6.07
CA ASN A 137 -8.65 -2.59 -6.14
C ASN A 137 -7.93 -2.25 -7.44
N GLU A 138 -8.65 -2.24 -8.58
CA GLU A 138 -8.08 -1.79 -9.85
C GLU A 138 -7.65 -0.33 -9.78
N GLN A 139 -8.44 0.50 -9.11
CA GLN A 139 -8.09 1.90 -8.89
C GLN A 139 -6.90 2.05 -7.94
N SER A 140 -6.76 1.20 -6.90
CA SER A 140 -5.58 1.19 -6.04
C SER A 140 -4.32 0.85 -6.84
N LEU A 141 -4.39 -0.18 -7.69
CA LEU A 141 -3.28 -0.55 -8.57
C LEU A 141 -2.92 0.61 -9.51
N ARG A 142 -3.90 1.23 -10.18
CA ARG A 142 -3.69 2.37 -11.09
C ARG A 142 -3.02 3.57 -10.42
N ILE A 143 -3.20 3.75 -9.11
CA ILE A 143 -2.59 4.86 -8.37
C ILE A 143 -1.10 4.60 -8.11
N VAL A 144 -0.69 3.34 -8.00
CA VAL A 144 0.69 2.98 -7.65
C VAL A 144 1.55 2.56 -8.85
N THR A 145 0.95 2.35 -10.02
CA THR A 145 1.63 2.13 -11.31
C THR A 145 1.74 3.44 -12.09
#